data_727d87899e4a9004cbdcbec82ef43bb0
#
_entry.id   727d87899e4a9004cbdcbec82ef43bb0
#
_cell.length_a   1.000
_cell.length_b   1.000
_cell.length_c   1.000
_cell.angle_alpha   90.00
_cell.angle_beta   90.00
_cell.angle_gamma   90.00
#
_symmetry.space_group_name_H-M   'P 1'
#
loop_
_entity.id
_entity.type
_entity.pdbx_description
1 polymer ?
#
loop_
_entity_poly.entity_id
_entity_poly.type
_entity_poly.pdbx_seq_one_letter_code
_entity_poly.pdbx_strand_id
1 'polypeptide(L)'
;IKKYPKLTEIGSFRDSTEINHFGSNVYDGKPHSGFYTQEDIKEIVAYAADRHILVVPEIEMPGHASAAIAAYPWLGTTGKQINVPCKFGVQYDIFNVTDPKVIEFFTDVIDEVIALFPSPVFHIGGDEVRYNQWNESPEVKSYMEKNNIKTPAELQVFFTNKISNILAAKNKRMMGWNEITGAKLHEYQSEKDTKEGNEKLADGTIVHFWKGDSSLILNTIHKGYDIVNSDNVYTYLDYDYKAISLQNAYDFNPIPAGLPKELETKVLGTG
;
A
#
# COMPACT_ATOMS: atom_id res chain seq x y z
N ILE A 1 -6.22 -4.79 -16.34
CA ILE A 1 -4.98 -4.31 -17.00
C ILE A 1 -4.79 -5.05 -18.30
N LYS A 2 -4.87 -4.34 -19.45
CA LYS A 2 -4.86 -4.97 -20.80
C LYS A 2 -3.51 -5.56 -21.17
N LYS A 3 -2.41 -4.88 -20.78
CA LYS A 3 -1.05 -5.39 -21.06
C LYS A 3 -0.74 -6.68 -20.28
N TYR A 4 -1.40 -6.88 -19.13
CA TYR A 4 -1.19 -8.02 -18.25
C TYR A 4 -2.51 -8.76 -17.97
N PRO A 5 -3.10 -9.49 -18.96
CA PRO A 5 -4.44 -10.06 -18.84
C PRO A 5 -4.59 -11.10 -17.75
N LYS A 6 -3.53 -11.84 -17.39
CA LYS A 6 -3.57 -12.83 -16.31
C LYS A 6 -3.87 -12.21 -14.93
N LEU A 7 -3.70 -10.89 -14.75
CA LEU A 7 -4.12 -10.21 -13.52
C LEU A 7 -5.63 -10.35 -13.27
N THR A 8 -6.43 -10.41 -14.35
CA THR A 8 -7.87 -10.70 -14.26
C THR A 8 -8.20 -12.17 -14.48
N GLU A 9 -7.51 -12.87 -15.39
CA GLU A 9 -7.78 -14.28 -15.68
C GLU A 9 -7.45 -15.22 -14.50
N ILE A 10 -6.38 -14.92 -13.76
CA ILE A 10 -5.89 -15.72 -12.63
C ILE A 10 -6.06 -14.96 -11.32
N GLY A 11 -5.60 -13.71 -11.27
CA GLY A 11 -5.56 -12.93 -10.02
C GLY A 11 -6.93 -12.56 -9.46
N SER A 12 -7.98 -12.60 -10.28
CA SER A 12 -9.36 -12.31 -9.86
C SER A 12 -10.10 -13.50 -9.26
N PHE A 13 -9.46 -14.66 -9.14
CA PHE A 13 -10.12 -15.92 -8.77
C PHE A 13 -9.45 -16.56 -7.56
N ARG A 14 -10.23 -17.09 -6.63
CA ARG A 14 -9.78 -17.99 -5.56
C ARG A 14 -10.74 -19.18 -5.42
N ASP A 15 -10.22 -20.35 -5.04
CA ASP A 15 -10.97 -21.59 -4.97
C ASP A 15 -11.95 -21.65 -3.79
N SER A 16 -11.67 -20.89 -2.74
CA SER A 16 -12.44 -20.90 -1.49
C SER A 16 -12.19 -19.61 -0.72
N THR A 17 -12.98 -19.39 0.34
CA THR A 17 -12.77 -18.27 1.27
C THR A 17 -12.71 -18.79 2.70
N GLU A 18 -11.72 -18.35 3.47
CA GLU A 18 -11.71 -18.58 4.92
C GLU A 18 -12.93 -17.89 5.55
N ILE A 19 -13.63 -18.59 6.46
CA ILE A 19 -14.86 -18.13 7.11
C ILE A 19 -14.71 -18.14 8.62
N ASN A 20 -15.70 -17.62 9.33
CA ASN A 20 -15.84 -17.47 10.77
C ASN A 20 -14.98 -16.31 11.32
N HIS A 21 -13.69 -16.53 11.57
CA HIS A 21 -12.80 -15.51 12.12
C HIS A 21 -11.39 -15.67 11.55
N PHE A 22 -10.58 -14.66 11.70
CA PHE A 22 -9.18 -14.63 11.30
C PHE A 22 -8.42 -15.85 11.86
N GLY A 23 -7.76 -16.58 10.99
CA GLY A 23 -6.97 -17.77 11.35
C GLY A 23 -7.80 -18.98 11.77
N SER A 24 -9.10 -19.02 11.41
CA SER A 24 -9.95 -20.19 11.69
C SER A 24 -9.50 -21.45 10.95
N ASN A 25 -8.85 -21.30 9.80
CA ASN A 25 -8.49 -22.36 8.85
C ASN A 25 -9.71 -23.20 8.41
N VAL A 26 -10.91 -22.62 8.50
CA VAL A 26 -12.16 -23.20 7.99
C VAL A 26 -12.54 -22.48 6.70
N TYR A 27 -12.82 -23.24 5.64
CA TYR A 27 -13.06 -22.70 4.30
C TYR A 27 -14.45 -23.13 3.84
N ASP A 28 -15.11 -22.22 3.06
CA ASP A 28 -16.46 -22.46 2.56
C ASP A 28 -16.53 -23.42 1.37
N GLY A 29 -15.38 -23.75 0.76
CA GLY A 29 -15.29 -24.62 -0.42
C GLY A 29 -15.97 -24.06 -1.67
N LYS A 30 -16.24 -22.75 -1.72
CA LYS A 30 -16.92 -22.10 -2.83
C LYS A 30 -15.95 -21.18 -3.59
N PRO A 31 -15.80 -21.37 -4.91
CA PRO A 31 -15.03 -20.45 -5.72
C PRO A 31 -15.60 -19.02 -5.66
N HIS A 32 -14.73 -18.05 -5.61
CA HIS A 32 -15.07 -16.64 -5.67
C HIS A 32 -14.23 -15.92 -6.71
N SER A 33 -14.86 -15.09 -7.54
CA SER A 33 -14.17 -14.30 -8.56
C SER A 33 -14.92 -13.02 -8.88
N GLY A 34 -14.19 -12.04 -9.40
CA GLY A 34 -14.75 -10.80 -9.91
C GLY A 34 -13.67 -9.78 -10.24
N PHE A 35 -13.97 -8.89 -11.17
CA PHE A 35 -13.15 -7.73 -11.49
C PHE A 35 -13.99 -6.67 -12.17
N TYR A 36 -13.54 -5.44 -12.13
CA TYR A 36 -14.14 -4.34 -12.89
C TYR A 36 -13.50 -4.24 -14.28
N THR A 37 -14.33 -4.03 -15.29
CA THR A 37 -13.85 -3.64 -16.62
C THR A 37 -13.41 -2.16 -16.62
N GLN A 38 -12.70 -1.74 -17.66
CA GLN A 38 -12.37 -0.32 -17.79
C GLN A 38 -13.60 0.56 -17.96
N GLU A 39 -14.63 0.03 -18.59
CA GLU A 39 -15.93 0.69 -18.77
C GLU A 39 -16.66 0.87 -17.45
N ASP A 40 -16.68 -0.16 -16.58
CA ASP A 40 -17.21 -0.06 -15.22
C ASP A 40 -16.47 1.03 -14.41
N ILE A 41 -15.15 1.06 -14.51
CA ILE A 41 -14.34 2.09 -13.82
C ILE A 41 -14.69 3.49 -14.33
N LYS A 42 -14.82 3.69 -15.64
CA LYS A 42 -15.23 4.99 -16.20
C LYS A 42 -16.60 5.42 -15.71
N GLU A 43 -17.56 4.48 -15.63
CA GLU A 43 -18.90 4.75 -15.10
C GLU A 43 -18.83 5.16 -13.62
N ILE A 44 -18.06 4.42 -12.79
CA ILE A 44 -17.86 4.72 -11.37
C ILE A 44 -17.25 6.12 -11.20
N VAL A 45 -16.19 6.42 -11.96
CA VAL A 45 -15.52 7.73 -11.90
C VAL A 45 -16.44 8.86 -12.32
N ALA A 46 -17.23 8.69 -13.39
CA ALA A 46 -18.19 9.70 -13.84
C ALA A 46 -19.31 9.90 -12.80
N TYR A 47 -19.87 8.80 -12.26
CA TYR A 47 -20.91 8.86 -11.23
C TYR A 47 -20.44 9.57 -9.96
N ALA A 48 -19.19 9.34 -9.55
CA ALA A 48 -18.56 10.01 -8.41
C ALA A 48 -18.34 11.50 -8.69
N ALA A 49 -17.84 11.84 -9.89
CA ALA A 49 -17.58 13.22 -10.30
C ALA A 49 -18.84 14.07 -10.31
N ASP A 50 -20.00 13.54 -10.76
CA ASP A 50 -21.29 14.22 -10.70
C ASP A 50 -21.75 14.56 -9.26
N ARG A 51 -21.09 13.93 -8.27
CA ARG A 51 -21.33 14.14 -6.83
C ARG A 51 -20.19 14.84 -6.13
N HIS A 52 -19.27 15.43 -6.90
CA HIS A 52 -18.06 16.08 -6.39
C HIS A 52 -17.16 15.15 -5.55
N ILE A 53 -17.17 13.86 -5.84
CA ILE A 53 -16.33 12.85 -5.19
C ILE A 53 -15.17 12.50 -6.12
N LEU A 54 -13.96 12.64 -5.61
CA LEU A 54 -12.75 12.22 -6.30
C LEU A 54 -12.44 10.75 -5.99
N VAL A 55 -12.37 9.90 -7.00
CA VAL A 55 -11.95 8.50 -6.84
C VAL A 55 -10.44 8.42 -6.97
N VAL A 56 -9.77 8.02 -5.90
CA VAL A 56 -8.32 7.79 -5.87
C VAL A 56 -8.05 6.32 -6.13
N PRO A 57 -7.30 5.94 -7.18
CA PRO A 57 -6.92 4.55 -7.40
C PRO A 57 -5.84 4.13 -6.41
N GLU A 58 -5.91 2.87 -5.96
CA GLU A 58 -4.89 2.22 -5.15
C GLU A 58 -4.37 0.95 -5.83
N ILE A 59 -3.06 0.83 -5.95
CA ILE A 59 -2.36 -0.36 -6.46
C ILE A 59 -1.29 -0.73 -5.44
N GLU A 60 -1.48 -1.87 -4.79
CA GLU A 60 -0.63 -2.35 -3.72
C GLU A 60 0.78 -2.73 -4.17
N MET A 61 1.78 -2.23 -3.44
CA MET A 61 3.18 -2.54 -3.62
C MET A 61 4.03 -2.13 -2.40
N PRO A 62 5.07 -2.86 -1.96
CA PRO A 62 5.53 -4.14 -2.53
C PRO A 62 4.90 -5.37 -1.87
N GLY A 63 4.10 -5.18 -0.82
CA GLY A 63 3.30 -6.21 -0.14
C GLY A 63 1.94 -6.42 -0.80
N HIS A 64 1.07 -7.20 -0.14
CA HIS A 64 -0.28 -7.53 -0.62
C HIS A 64 -0.34 -7.99 -2.08
N ALA A 65 0.72 -8.69 -2.51
CA ALA A 65 1.08 -8.96 -3.90
C ALA A 65 0.65 -10.35 -4.41
N SER A 66 0.13 -11.22 -3.53
CA SER A 66 -0.04 -12.65 -3.85
C SER A 66 -0.90 -12.90 -5.10
N ALA A 67 -1.97 -12.13 -5.33
CA ALA A 67 -2.82 -12.29 -6.51
C ALA A 67 -2.06 -11.95 -7.81
N ALA A 68 -1.25 -10.89 -7.81
CA ALA A 68 -0.43 -10.52 -8.95
C ALA A 68 0.71 -11.53 -9.19
N ILE A 69 1.33 -12.05 -8.12
CA ILE A 69 2.39 -13.06 -8.19
C ILE A 69 1.82 -14.40 -8.66
N ALA A 70 0.60 -14.78 -8.23
CA ALA A 70 -0.08 -15.97 -8.74
C ALA A 70 -0.30 -15.87 -10.27
N ALA A 71 -0.64 -14.69 -10.77
CA ALA A 71 -0.82 -14.43 -12.19
C ALA A 71 0.52 -14.42 -12.96
N TYR A 72 1.56 -13.85 -12.37
CA TYR A 72 2.89 -13.68 -12.97
C TYR A 72 3.98 -13.97 -11.93
N PRO A 73 4.41 -15.23 -11.76
CA PRO A 73 5.37 -15.64 -10.72
C PRO A 73 6.69 -14.87 -10.73
N TRP A 74 7.13 -14.40 -11.90
CA TRP A 74 8.36 -13.60 -12.04
C TRP A 74 8.29 -12.23 -11.34
N LEU A 75 7.11 -11.77 -10.95
CA LEU A 75 6.95 -10.56 -10.14
C LEU A 75 7.43 -10.77 -8.70
N GLY A 76 7.29 -12.00 -8.17
CA GLY A 76 7.61 -12.31 -6.79
C GLY A 76 9.09 -12.55 -6.54
N THR A 77 9.54 -12.26 -5.34
CA THR A 77 10.94 -12.44 -4.91
C THR A 77 11.44 -13.88 -5.10
N THR A 78 10.57 -14.87 -4.92
CA THR A 78 10.95 -16.28 -5.07
C THR A 78 10.84 -16.80 -6.49
N GLY A 79 10.14 -16.12 -7.38
CA GLY A 79 9.83 -16.57 -8.74
C GLY A 79 8.96 -17.84 -8.83
N LYS A 80 8.47 -18.35 -7.70
CA LYS A 80 7.70 -19.60 -7.63
C LYS A 80 6.23 -19.37 -7.97
N GLN A 81 5.61 -20.39 -8.61
CA GLN A 81 4.16 -20.40 -8.81
C GLN A 81 3.48 -20.55 -7.45
N ILE A 82 2.49 -19.71 -7.21
CA ILE A 82 1.60 -19.76 -6.05
C ILE A 82 0.14 -19.71 -6.51
N ASN A 83 -0.78 -20.03 -5.62
CA ASN A 83 -2.22 -19.80 -5.84
C ASN A 83 -2.64 -18.49 -5.19
N VAL A 84 -3.75 -17.92 -5.65
CA VAL A 84 -4.37 -16.79 -4.96
C VAL A 84 -4.81 -17.26 -3.57
N PRO A 85 -4.38 -16.58 -2.48
CA PRO A 85 -4.70 -17.01 -1.13
C PRO A 85 -6.20 -17.03 -0.83
N CYS A 86 -6.63 -18.05 -0.10
CA CYS A 86 -8.02 -18.19 0.37
C CYS A 86 -8.22 -17.78 1.82
N LYS A 87 -7.13 -17.51 2.55
CA LYS A 87 -7.12 -17.19 3.98
C LYS A 87 -6.99 -15.70 4.24
N PHE A 88 -7.49 -15.26 5.39
CA PHE A 88 -7.29 -13.91 5.90
C PHE A 88 -5.82 -13.62 6.24
N GLY A 89 -5.48 -12.34 6.26
CA GLY A 89 -4.25 -11.79 6.84
C GLY A 89 -3.14 -11.51 5.86
N VAL A 90 -2.06 -10.99 6.43
CA VAL A 90 -0.87 -10.55 5.71
C VAL A 90 -0.11 -11.76 5.17
N GLN A 91 0.05 -11.80 3.85
CA GLN A 91 0.79 -12.87 3.17
C GLN A 91 2.29 -12.56 3.11
N TYR A 92 3.11 -13.60 2.86
CA TYR A 92 4.57 -13.47 2.77
C TYR A 92 5.06 -13.16 1.36
N ASP A 93 4.18 -13.28 0.36
CA ASP A 93 4.55 -13.06 -1.03
C ASP A 93 4.68 -11.57 -1.30
N ILE A 94 5.89 -11.15 -1.65
CA ILE A 94 6.20 -9.75 -1.95
C ILE A 94 6.92 -9.63 -3.29
N PHE A 95 6.76 -8.48 -3.94
CA PHE A 95 7.40 -8.21 -5.21
C PHE A 95 8.94 -8.20 -5.11
N ASN A 96 9.59 -8.66 -6.16
CA ASN A 96 11.04 -8.50 -6.32
C ASN A 96 11.36 -7.09 -6.83
N VAL A 97 11.42 -6.13 -5.92
CA VAL A 97 11.65 -4.71 -6.24
C VAL A 97 13.05 -4.41 -6.77
N THR A 98 13.94 -5.42 -6.78
CA THR A 98 15.30 -5.29 -7.30
C THR A 98 15.40 -5.66 -8.78
N ASP A 99 14.38 -6.32 -9.34
CA ASP A 99 14.30 -6.63 -10.77
C ASP A 99 13.76 -5.43 -11.57
N PRO A 100 14.53 -4.90 -12.55
CA PRO A 100 14.05 -3.82 -13.40
C PRO A 100 12.74 -4.12 -14.14
N LYS A 101 12.45 -5.38 -14.45
CA LYS A 101 11.18 -5.79 -15.09
C LYS A 101 9.98 -5.55 -14.19
N VAL A 102 10.15 -5.66 -12.88
CA VAL A 102 9.08 -5.36 -11.91
C VAL A 102 8.80 -3.85 -11.90
N ILE A 103 9.83 -3.01 -12.02
CA ILE A 103 9.64 -1.55 -12.16
C ILE A 103 8.95 -1.20 -13.48
N GLU A 104 9.31 -1.89 -14.59
CA GLU A 104 8.61 -1.74 -15.88
C GLU A 104 7.13 -2.15 -15.76
N PHE A 105 6.86 -3.29 -15.14
CA PHE A 105 5.49 -3.73 -14.86
C PHE A 105 4.67 -2.66 -14.11
N PHE A 106 5.20 -2.10 -13.03
CA PHE A 106 4.50 -1.04 -12.29
C PHE A 106 4.31 0.21 -13.14
N THR A 107 5.29 0.59 -13.96
CA THR A 107 5.17 1.74 -14.85
C THR A 107 4.02 1.55 -15.83
N ASP A 108 3.91 0.37 -16.44
CA ASP A 108 2.83 0.02 -17.36
C ASP A 108 1.45 0.02 -16.68
N VAL A 109 1.37 -0.56 -15.47
CA VAL A 109 0.12 -0.59 -14.67
C VAL A 109 -0.29 0.82 -14.29
N ILE A 110 0.64 1.64 -13.80
CA ILE A 110 0.40 3.04 -13.44
C ILE A 110 -0.12 3.82 -14.66
N ASP A 111 0.49 3.66 -15.84
CA ASP A 111 0.07 4.36 -17.05
C ASP A 111 -1.37 4.00 -17.46
N GLU A 112 -1.72 2.71 -17.40
CA GLU A 112 -3.07 2.28 -17.74
C GLU A 112 -4.11 2.76 -16.71
N VAL A 113 -3.76 2.76 -15.43
CA VAL A 113 -4.65 3.23 -14.34
C VAL A 113 -4.83 4.75 -14.39
N ILE A 114 -3.76 5.53 -14.58
CA ILE A 114 -3.85 7.00 -14.71
C ILE A 114 -4.77 7.42 -15.85
N ALA A 115 -4.81 6.66 -16.95
CA ALA A 115 -5.71 6.95 -18.07
C ALA A 115 -7.20 6.79 -17.72
N LEU A 116 -7.52 6.04 -16.67
CA LEU A 116 -8.89 5.80 -16.21
C LEU A 116 -9.32 6.74 -15.08
N PHE A 117 -8.37 7.20 -14.27
CA PHE A 117 -8.64 8.00 -13.07
C PHE A 117 -8.07 9.41 -13.22
N PRO A 118 -8.95 10.45 -13.27
CA PRO A 118 -8.52 11.84 -13.37
C PRO A 118 -7.90 12.39 -12.07
N SER A 119 -7.91 11.60 -10.99
CA SER A 119 -7.34 11.98 -9.70
C SER A 119 -5.91 12.51 -9.83
N PRO A 120 -5.57 13.64 -9.19
CA PRO A 120 -4.19 14.09 -9.07
C PRO A 120 -3.35 13.23 -8.11
N VAL A 121 -4.00 12.35 -7.34
CA VAL A 121 -3.39 11.47 -6.34
C VAL A 121 -3.48 10.02 -6.82
N PHE A 122 -2.42 9.26 -6.58
CA PHE A 122 -2.34 7.83 -6.82
C PHE A 122 -1.84 7.14 -5.54
N HIS A 123 -2.63 6.24 -4.98
CA HIS A 123 -2.27 5.48 -3.78
C HIS A 123 -1.52 4.20 -4.16
N ILE A 124 -0.44 3.91 -3.46
CA ILE A 124 0.42 2.75 -3.75
C ILE A 124 0.34 1.65 -2.68
N GLY A 125 -0.54 1.79 -1.68
CA GLY A 125 -0.53 0.92 -0.51
C GLY A 125 0.75 1.10 0.30
N GLY A 126 1.57 0.08 0.38
CA GLY A 126 2.90 0.12 1.00
C GLY A 126 2.94 -0.41 2.42
N ASP A 127 1.80 -0.87 2.93
CA ASP A 127 1.62 -1.39 4.27
C ASP A 127 2.01 -2.87 4.40
N GLU A 128 2.22 -3.27 5.63
CA GLU A 128 2.30 -4.65 6.10
C GLU A 128 3.31 -5.55 5.36
N VAL A 129 4.38 -4.98 4.86
CA VAL A 129 5.40 -5.71 4.09
C VAL A 129 6.18 -6.69 4.97
N ARG A 130 6.11 -7.97 4.64
CA ARG A 130 6.87 -9.02 5.31
C ARG A 130 8.20 -9.26 4.60
N TYR A 131 9.29 -8.81 5.20
CA TYR A 131 10.64 -8.82 4.60
C TYR A 131 11.31 -10.20 4.52
N ASN A 132 10.64 -11.28 4.95
CA ASN A 132 11.22 -12.62 5.01
C ASN A 132 11.85 -13.05 3.68
N GLN A 133 11.12 -12.92 2.57
CA GLN A 133 11.62 -13.33 1.25
C GLN A 133 12.79 -12.46 0.79
N TRP A 134 12.80 -11.15 1.08
CA TRP A 134 13.94 -10.30 0.79
C TRP A 134 15.15 -10.67 1.62
N ASN A 135 14.96 -10.96 2.92
CA ASN A 135 16.02 -11.39 3.84
C ASN A 135 16.61 -12.75 3.47
N GLU A 136 15.87 -13.60 2.79
CA GLU A 136 16.33 -14.93 2.36
C GLU A 136 16.97 -14.92 0.96
N SER A 137 16.64 -13.94 0.10
CA SER A 137 17.11 -13.87 -1.28
C SER A 137 18.57 -13.38 -1.41
N PRO A 138 19.48 -14.20 -1.95
CA PRO A 138 20.86 -13.76 -2.24
C PRO A 138 20.92 -12.62 -3.25
N GLU A 139 19.99 -12.58 -4.21
CA GLU A 139 19.90 -11.54 -5.25
C GLU A 139 19.53 -10.19 -4.64
N VAL A 140 18.52 -10.18 -3.75
CA VAL A 140 18.11 -8.97 -3.03
C VAL A 140 19.23 -8.46 -2.15
N LYS A 141 19.91 -9.33 -1.40
CA LYS A 141 21.08 -8.96 -0.57
C LYS A 141 22.20 -8.33 -1.42
N SER A 142 22.55 -8.98 -2.53
CA SER A 142 23.57 -8.44 -3.44
C SER A 142 23.18 -7.08 -4.01
N TYR A 143 21.91 -6.89 -4.35
CA TYR A 143 21.39 -5.60 -4.80
C TYR A 143 21.50 -4.52 -3.71
N MET A 144 21.10 -4.86 -2.48
CA MET A 144 21.20 -3.95 -1.33
C MET A 144 22.65 -3.53 -1.08
N GLU A 145 23.60 -4.48 -1.09
CA GLU A 145 25.03 -4.20 -0.93
C GLU A 145 25.56 -3.24 -2.00
N LYS A 146 25.23 -3.51 -3.27
CA LYS A 146 25.64 -2.67 -4.41
C LYS A 146 25.10 -1.25 -4.34
N ASN A 147 23.93 -1.06 -3.75
CA ASN A 147 23.25 0.23 -3.62
C ASN A 147 23.45 0.87 -2.24
N ASN A 148 24.31 0.29 -1.38
CA ASN A 148 24.56 0.73 -0.01
C ASN A 148 23.31 0.80 0.87
N ILE A 149 22.29 -0.03 0.59
CA ILE A 149 21.07 -0.19 1.36
C ILE A 149 21.36 -1.16 2.50
N LYS A 150 21.05 -0.79 3.74
CA LYS A 150 21.45 -1.54 4.94
C LYS A 150 20.36 -2.45 5.47
N THR A 151 19.10 -2.07 5.28
CA THR A 151 17.96 -2.78 5.84
C THR A 151 16.85 -2.98 4.81
N PRO A 152 15.97 -3.97 4.98
CA PRO A 152 14.80 -4.14 4.12
C PRO A 152 13.85 -2.93 4.14
N ALA A 153 13.73 -2.22 5.27
CA ALA A 153 12.96 -0.99 5.34
C ALA A 153 13.56 0.11 4.46
N GLU A 154 14.90 0.27 4.47
CA GLU A 154 15.58 1.16 3.53
C GLU A 154 15.34 0.74 2.07
N LEU A 155 15.31 -0.57 1.78
CA LEU A 155 14.97 -1.07 0.44
C LEU A 155 13.54 -0.71 0.05
N GLN A 156 12.59 -0.82 0.97
CA GLN A 156 11.21 -0.42 0.73
C GLN A 156 11.13 1.08 0.44
N VAL A 157 11.75 1.93 1.25
CA VAL A 157 11.76 3.39 1.01
C VAL A 157 12.47 3.73 -0.31
N PHE A 158 13.58 3.08 -0.62
CA PHE A 158 14.29 3.24 -1.89
C PHE A 158 13.40 2.88 -3.10
N PHE A 159 12.67 1.76 -3.02
CA PHE A 159 11.69 1.38 -4.03
C PHE A 159 10.55 2.39 -4.11
N THR A 160 9.96 2.76 -2.97
CA THR A 160 8.87 3.73 -2.88
C THR A 160 9.28 5.08 -3.48
N ASN A 161 10.53 5.52 -3.24
CA ASN A 161 11.08 6.73 -3.85
C ASN A 161 11.12 6.62 -5.39
N LYS A 162 11.51 5.48 -5.95
CA LYS A 162 11.45 5.28 -7.42
C LYS A 162 10.03 5.44 -7.95
N ILE A 163 9.05 4.83 -7.28
CA ILE A 163 7.63 4.92 -7.68
C ILE A 163 7.13 6.36 -7.54
N SER A 164 7.48 7.05 -6.44
CA SER A 164 7.07 8.45 -6.24
C SER A 164 7.60 9.37 -7.34
N ASN A 165 8.83 9.16 -7.79
CA ASN A 165 9.41 9.90 -8.90
C ASN A 165 8.73 9.56 -10.25
N ILE A 166 8.38 8.30 -10.49
CA ILE A 166 7.60 7.90 -11.68
C ILE A 166 6.25 8.60 -11.70
N LEU A 167 5.55 8.64 -10.57
CA LEU A 167 4.26 9.33 -10.44
C LEU A 167 4.40 10.85 -10.61
N ALA A 168 5.42 11.45 -9.98
CA ALA A 168 5.70 12.89 -10.11
C ALA A 168 6.00 13.30 -11.56
N ALA A 169 6.77 12.49 -12.31
CA ALA A 169 7.02 12.69 -13.74
C ALA A 169 5.73 12.62 -14.60
N LYS A 170 4.68 12.00 -14.09
CA LYS A 170 3.35 11.91 -14.70
C LYS A 170 2.35 12.94 -14.11
N ASN A 171 2.84 13.93 -13.37
CA ASN A 171 2.03 14.96 -12.68
C ASN A 171 1.02 14.36 -11.68
N LYS A 172 1.38 13.27 -11.01
CA LYS A 172 0.60 12.66 -9.94
C LYS A 172 1.33 12.77 -8.62
N ARG A 173 0.59 13.06 -7.55
CA ARG A 173 1.09 12.98 -6.19
C ARG A 173 0.96 11.54 -5.73
N MET A 174 2.03 10.98 -5.20
CA MET A 174 1.96 9.68 -4.55
C MET A 174 1.28 9.81 -3.19
N MET A 175 0.45 8.83 -2.86
CA MET A 175 -0.09 8.57 -1.52
C MET A 175 0.23 7.13 -1.14
N GLY A 176 0.44 6.85 0.14
CA GLY A 176 0.63 5.49 0.64
C GLY A 176 0.56 5.44 2.14
N TRP A 177 0.31 4.25 2.68
CA TRP A 177 0.22 4.03 4.12
C TRP A 177 1.52 4.41 4.82
N ASN A 178 1.47 4.73 6.09
CA ASN A 178 2.61 5.38 6.77
C ASN A 178 3.88 4.53 6.86
N GLU A 179 3.84 3.23 6.54
CA GLU A 179 5.02 2.38 6.35
C GLU A 179 5.92 2.79 5.17
N ILE A 180 5.40 3.55 4.20
CA ILE A 180 6.21 4.07 3.08
C ILE A 180 7.38 4.94 3.54
N THR A 181 7.33 5.43 4.76
CA THR A 181 8.40 6.21 5.39
C THR A 181 9.47 5.34 6.06
N GLY A 182 9.32 4.03 6.07
CA GLY A 182 10.19 3.08 6.77
C GLY A 182 9.87 2.92 8.27
N ALA A 183 8.74 3.47 8.72
CA ALA A 183 8.33 3.37 10.12
C ALA A 183 8.08 1.90 10.53
N LYS A 184 8.55 1.54 11.73
CA LYS A 184 8.25 0.25 12.36
C LYS A 184 6.87 0.33 13.01
N LEU A 185 5.92 -0.44 12.50
CA LEU A 185 4.54 -0.47 13.02
C LEU A 185 4.13 -1.84 13.55
N HIS A 186 4.83 -2.90 13.16
CA HIS A 186 4.41 -4.26 13.41
C HIS A 186 5.44 -5.02 14.24
N GLU A 187 4.94 -5.90 15.13
CA GLU A 187 5.78 -6.70 16.01
C GLU A 187 6.67 -7.70 15.24
N TYR A 188 6.24 -8.13 14.04
CA TYR A 188 7.03 -9.01 13.18
C TYR A 188 8.20 -8.31 12.48
N GLN A 189 8.28 -6.99 12.54
CA GLN A 189 9.42 -6.22 12.03
C GLN A 189 10.49 -6.15 13.12
N SER A 190 11.68 -6.68 12.86
CA SER A 190 12.80 -6.57 13.80
C SER A 190 13.43 -5.16 13.72
N GLU A 191 14.11 -4.74 14.81
CA GLU A 191 14.85 -3.46 14.80
C GLU A 191 15.99 -3.46 13.79
N LYS A 192 16.51 -4.63 13.42
CA LYS A 192 17.53 -4.77 12.38
C LYS A 192 16.97 -4.50 10.98
N ASP A 193 15.67 -4.72 10.79
CA ASP A 193 15.00 -4.55 9.50
C ASP A 193 14.49 -3.10 9.28
N THR A 194 14.45 -2.28 10.34
CA THR A 194 13.68 -1.00 10.35
C THR A 194 14.52 0.24 10.69
N LYS A 195 15.85 0.18 10.54
CA LYS A 195 16.67 1.37 10.70
C LYS A 195 16.40 2.34 9.55
N GLU A 196 15.90 3.54 9.88
CA GLU A 196 15.59 4.58 8.89
C GLU A 196 16.82 4.95 8.05
N GLY A 197 16.64 4.96 6.73
CA GLY A 197 17.59 5.51 5.77
C GLY A 197 17.38 7.01 5.56
N ASN A 198 18.27 7.62 4.78
CA ASN A 198 18.21 9.06 4.43
C ASN A 198 17.41 9.34 3.14
N GLU A 199 16.78 8.32 2.55
CA GLU A 199 15.99 8.46 1.33
C GLU A 199 14.78 9.36 1.56
N LYS A 200 14.55 10.29 0.62
CA LYS A 200 13.36 11.14 0.59
C LYS A 200 12.43 10.69 -0.52
N LEU A 201 11.15 10.64 -0.21
CA LEU A 201 10.11 10.49 -1.20
C LEU A 201 9.96 11.79 -2.01
N ALA A 202 9.39 11.72 -3.21
CA ALA A 202 9.17 12.90 -4.04
C ALA A 202 8.36 13.96 -3.29
N ASP A 203 8.64 15.23 -3.58
CA ASP A 203 7.91 16.36 -3.01
C ASP A 203 6.40 16.24 -3.28
N GLY A 204 5.61 16.65 -2.30
CA GLY A 204 4.16 16.55 -2.38
C GLY A 204 3.59 15.16 -2.12
N THR A 205 4.41 14.18 -1.74
CA THR A 205 3.90 12.88 -1.26
C THR A 205 2.95 13.08 -0.09
N ILE A 206 1.87 12.30 -0.08
CA ILE A 206 0.89 12.23 1.01
C ILE A 206 1.12 10.94 1.78
N VAL A 207 1.30 11.05 3.08
CA VAL A 207 1.39 9.87 3.96
C VAL A 207 0.03 9.61 4.59
N HIS A 208 -0.53 8.44 4.32
CA HIS A 208 -1.80 7.99 4.87
C HIS A 208 -1.53 7.27 6.19
N PHE A 209 -1.72 7.97 7.29
CA PHE A 209 -1.51 7.40 8.62
C PHE A 209 -2.71 6.55 9.02
N TRP A 210 -2.48 5.30 9.39
CA TRP A 210 -3.52 4.39 9.87
C TRP A 210 -3.20 3.77 11.22
N LYS A 211 -1.92 3.69 11.60
CA LYS A 211 -1.50 2.98 12.81
C LYS A 211 -0.22 3.57 13.39
N GLY A 212 -0.11 3.51 14.72
CA GLY A 212 1.09 3.87 15.45
C GLY A 212 0.89 5.05 16.39
N ASP A 213 1.96 5.57 16.93
CA ASP A 213 1.93 6.73 17.82
C ASP A 213 1.80 8.04 17.01
N SER A 214 1.05 9.00 17.55
CA SER A 214 0.83 10.30 16.89
C SER A 214 2.11 11.10 16.63
N SER A 215 3.21 10.80 17.32
CA SER A 215 4.53 11.39 17.01
C SER A 215 5.02 11.06 15.61
N LEU A 216 4.58 9.94 15.03
CA LEU A 216 4.88 9.59 13.62
C LEU A 216 4.25 10.59 12.65
N ILE A 217 3.04 11.10 12.96
CA ILE A 217 2.38 12.14 12.18
C ILE A 217 3.22 13.42 12.24
N LEU A 218 3.57 13.86 13.48
CA LEU A 218 4.37 15.07 13.68
C LEU A 218 5.71 15.00 12.93
N ASN A 219 6.42 13.88 13.07
CA ASN A 219 7.70 13.64 12.40
C ASN A 219 7.55 13.69 10.87
N THR A 220 6.46 13.12 10.33
CA THR A 220 6.19 13.09 8.89
C THR A 220 5.92 14.50 8.35
N ILE A 221 5.13 15.30 9.08
CA ILE A 221 4.87 16.71 8.73
C ILE A 221 6.16 17.54 8.78
N HIS A 222 7.01 17.34 9.80
CA HIS A 222 8.31 18.02 9.89
C HIS A 222 9.28 17.63 8.77
N LYS A 223 9.16 16.42 8.20
CA LYS A 223 9.87 16.01 6.99
C LYS A 223 9.33 16.69 5.71
N GLY A 224 8.22 17.44 5.79
CA GLY A 224 7.63 18.23 4.71
C GLY A 224 6.47 17.55 3.97
N TYR A 225 6.04 16.36 4.37
CA TYR A 225 4.94 15.63 3.74
C TYR A 225 3.57 16.10 4.23
N ASP A 226 2.55 15.90 3.41
CA ASP A 226 1.15 16.05 3.79
C ASP A 226 0.63 14.74 4.40
N ILE A 227 -0.42 14.82 5.22
CA ILE A 227 -1.00 13.69 5.94
C ILE A 227 -2.49 13.55 5.63
N VAL A 228 -2.96 12.32 5.46
CA VAL A 228 -4.33 11.93 5.74
C VAL A 228 -4.29 11.09 7.01
N ASN A 229 -5.05 11.47 8.04
CA ASN A 229 -5.02 10.80 9.34
C ASN A 229 -6.25 9.90 9.50
N SER A 230 -6.06 8.61 9.25
CA SER A 230 -7.08 7.56 9.40
C SER A 230 -6.71 6.61 10.53
N ASP A 231 -6.37 7.17 11.70
CA ASP A 231 -5.97 6.38 12.87
C ASP A 231 -6.99 5.29 13.18
N ASN A 232 -6.56 4.03 13.09
CA ASN A 232 -7.40 2.86 13.13
C ASN A 232 -8.21 2.72 14.43
N VAL A 233 -7.74 3.28 15.54
CA VAL A 233 -8.46 3.22 16.81
C VAL A 233 -9.66 4.17 16.88
N TYR A 234 -9.85 5.02 15.86
CA TYR A 234 -10.96 5.95 15.74
C TYR A 234 -11.78 5.75 14.47
N THR A 235 -11.14 5.42 13.34
CA THR A 235 -11.76 5.49 12.02
C THR A 235 -12.11 4.13 11.40
N TYR A 236 -11.57 3.01 11.94
CA TYR A 236 -11.86 1.66 11.41
C TYR A 236 -13.21 1.15 11.92
N LEU A 237 -14.28 1.62 11.27
CA LEU A 237 -15.67 1.32 11.65
C LEU A 237 -16.12 -0.11 11.29
N ASP A 238 -15.24 -0.95 10.78
CA ASP A 238 -15.39 -2.39 10.61
C ASP A 238 -15.17 -3.16 11.93
N TYR A 239 -14.60 -2.52 12.94
CA TYR A 239 -14.52 -3.07 14.29
C TYR A 239 -15.88 -2.97 15.02
N ASP A 240 -16.07 -3.82 16.03
CA ASP A 240 -17.28 -3.77 16.84
C ASP A 240 -17.35 -2.49 17.72
N TYR A 241 -18.54 -2.14 18.17
CA TYR A 241 -18.76 -0.92 19.00
C TYR A 241 -18.09 -0.97 20.38
N LYS A 242 -17.57 -2.13 20.80
CA LYS A 242 -16.78 -2.24 22.05
C LYS A 242 -15.34 -1.83 21.79
N ALA A 243 -14.81 -2.10 20.61
CA ALA A 243 -13.48 -1.69 20.21
C ALA A 243 -13.45 -0.20 19.84
N ILE A 244 -14.37 0.24 18.96
CA ILE A 244 -14.52 1.65 18.56
C ILE A 244 -15.94 2.10 18.82
N SER A 245 -16.14 2.88 19.90
CA SER A 245 -17.43 3.43 20.21
C SER A 245 -17.81 4.55 19.24
N LEU A 246 -19.12 4.76 19.03
CA LEU A 246 -19.62 5.90 18.26
C LEU A 246 -19.07 7.24 18.77
N GLN A 247 -18.90 7.36 20.09
CA GLN A 247 -18.33 8.57 20.72
C GLN A 247 -16.89 8.78 20.31
N ASN A 248 -16.06 7.72 20.33
CA ASN A 248 -14.65 7.81 19.88
C ASN A 248 -14.56 8.28 18.42
N ALA A 249 -15.36 7.67 17.54
CA ALA A 249 -15.37 8.05 16.13
C ALA A 249 -15.85 9.51 15.93
N TYR A 250 -16.86 9.94 16.71
CA TYR A 250 -17.39 11.29 16.63
C TYR A 250 -16.42 12.35 17.16
N ASP A 251 -15.71 12.08 18.26
CA ASP A 251 -14.79 13.01 18.92
C ASP A 251 -13.39 13.02 18.25
N PHE A 252 -13.15 12.19 17.26
CA PHE A 252 -11.86 12.13 16.59
C PHE A 252 -11.49 13.48 15.96
N ASN A 253 -10.33 13.99 16.32
CA ASN A 253 -9.73 15.15 15.69
C ASN A 253 -8.51 14.69 14.87
N PRO A 254 -8.52 14.81 13.53
CA PRO A 254 -7.39 14.37 12.70
C PRO A 254 -6.12 15.20 12.91
N ILE A 255 -6.22 16.39 13.50
CA ILE A 255 -5.07 17.24 13.82
C ILE A 255 -4.44 16.76 15.12
N PRO A 256 -3.21 16.25 15.12
CA PRO A 256 -2.58 15.71 16.31
C PRO A 256 -2.28 16.81 17.32
N ALA A 257 -2.40 16.48 18.60
CA ALA A 257 -2.05 17.39 19.68
C ALA A 257 -0.58 17.84 19.56
N GLY A 258 -0.33 19.13 19.76
CA GLY A 258 1.01 19.71 19.71
C GLY A 258 1.48 20.09 18.30
N LEU A 259 0.68 19.90 17.27
CA LEU A 259 1.01 20.41 15.93
C LEU A 259 0.91 21.95 15.92
N PRO A 260 1.98 22.67 15.50
CA PRO A 260 1.91 24.11 15.32
C PRO A 260 0.82 24.52 14.31
N LYS A 261 0.10 25.61 14.62
CA LYS A 261 -1.06 26.05 13.83
C LYS A 261 -0.74 26.30 12.36
N GLU A 262 0.43 26.79 12.07
CA GLU A 262 0.93 27.03 10.71
C GLU A 262 1.12 25.75 9.90
N LEU A 263 1.22 24.59 10.57
CA LEU A 263 1.38 23.28 9.94
C LEU A 263 0.06 22.49 9.85
N GLU A 264 -1.03 22.97 10.42
CA GLU A 264 -2.34 22.27 10.37
C GLU A 264 -2.81 22.03 8.93
N THR A 265 -2.46 22.90 7.99
CA THR A 265 -2.78 22.75 6.57
C THR A 265 -2.09 21.53 5.91
N LYS A 266 -1.11 20.92 6.59
CA LYS A 266 -0.48 19.68 6.17
C LYS A 266 -1.36 18.46 6.46
N VAL A 267 -2.33 18.56 7.35
CA VAL A 267 -3.34 17.53 7.59
C VAL A 267 -4.50 17.77 6.63
N LEU A 268 -4.57 16.96 5.58
CA LEU A 268 -5.53 17.12 4.48
C LEU A 268 -6.93 16.64 4.87
N GLY A 269 -7.04 15.78 5.87
CA GLY A 269 -8.29 15.21 6.33
C GLY A 269 -8.12 13.88 7.04
N THR A 270 -9.23 13.15 7.12
CA THR A 270 -9.34 11.80 7.68
C THR A 270 -10.07 10.88 6.70
N GLY A 271 -9.92 9.56 6.86
CA GLY A 271 -10.62 8.54 6.12
C GLY A 271 -11.06 7.40 7.01
#